data_48dbda710335808abddc78bd19b3a95e
#
_entry.id   48dbda710335808abddc78bd19b3a95e
#
_cell.length_a   1.000
_cell.length_b   1.000
_cell.length_c   1.000
_cell.angle_alpha   90.00
_cell.angle_beta   90.00
_cell.angle_gamma   90.00
#
_symmetry.space_group_name_H-M   'P 1'
#
loop_
_entity.id
_entity.type
_entity.pdbx_description
1 polymer ?
#
loop_
_entity_poly.entity_id
_entity_poly.type
_entity_poly.pdbx_seq_one_letter_code
_entity_poly.pdbx_strand_id
1 'polypeptide(L)'
;MKHRHHQSSLALIVAASLLGLSLQAMAKDLHVAYAGSMGTVMDLHLGPAFAKAHNVQYQGEGQGAYGLARLIAAHKLRTDVFVSITPGPIEVLIKAGLVKEAFPVASTAMCIAYSPSSPYAKDFKEAAEGKVPWYEILQKPGVVFGRTDPKTDPQGQNIVFTFMLAERYYHQPDLVNKVLGAVENPRQIFTEASLLSRLKSGQMAASSGYLSAVKSLHLPYITLPDQINLSNPAMVKDWYSKVHFTLNVDGKPKTVHTQPLVFYAAVPVDAPDPQLGMAFIHFMTSPQGQTMFKETGYNPPKGDVLK
;
A
#
# COMPACT_ATOMS: atom_id res chain seq x y z
N MET A 1 50.38 -82.86 -33.36
CA MET A 1 50.28 -81.42 -33.63
C MET A 1 49.19 -80.87 -32.66
N LYS A 2 49.57 -80.04 -31.68
CA LYS A 2 48.72 -79.64 -30.54
C LYS A 2 48.22 -78.23 -30.82
N HIS A 3 46.87 -78.07 -30.85
CA HIS A 3 46.23 -76.76 -30.82
C HIS A 3 45.93 -76.37 -29.39
N ARG A 4 46.42 -75.23 -28.93
CA ARG A 4 46.11 -74.61 -27.65
C ARG A 4 45.01 -73.63 -27.87
N HIS A 5 43.87 -73.79 -27.18
CA HIS A 5 42.80 -72.80 -27.07
C HIS A 5 43.15 -71.79 -25.98
N HIS A 6 43.18 -70.50 -26.30
CA HIS A 6 43.21 -69.42 -25.38
C HIS A 6 41.75 -68.95 -25.14
N GLN A 7 41.25 -69.12 -23.95
CA GLN A 7 40.04 -68.52 -23.54
C GLN A 7 40.35 -67.12 -23.03
N SER A 8 39.80 -66.12 -23.70
CA SER A 8 39.81 -64.72 -23.22
C SER A 8 38.54 -64.45 -22.44
N SER A 9 38.68 -64.24 -21.13
CA SER A 9 37.58 -63.83 -20.27
C SER A 9 37.30 -62.36 -20.45
N LEU A 10 36.10 -62.00 -20.95
CA LEU A 10 35.62 -60.63 -21.08
C LEU A 10 34.96 -60.26 -19.76
N ALA A 11 35.60 -59.39 -18.97
CA ALA A 11 35.00 -58.82 -17.77
C ALA A 11 34.06 -57.67 -18.16
N LEU A 12 32.77 -57.84 -17.96
CA LEU A 12 31.73 -56.84 -18.18
C LEU A 12 31.70 -55.88 -16.98
N ILE A 13 32.23 -54.67 -17.14
CA ILE A 13 32.12 -53.62 -16.16
C ILE A 13 30.76 -52.93 -16.37
N VAL A 14 29.78 -53.21 -15.49
CA VAL A 14 28.51 -52.49 -15.43
C VAL A 14 28.75 -51.18 -14.64
N ALA A 15 28.96 -50.10 -15.36
CA ALA A 15 28.95 -48.75 -14.76
C ALA A 15 27.49 -48.35 -14.46
N ALA A 16 27.08 -48.48 -13.20
CA ALA A 16 25.81 -47.94 -12.72
C ALA A 16 25.92 -46.41 -12.67
N SER A 17 25.47 -45.73 -13.72
CA SER A 17 25.28 -44.27 -13.74
C SER A 17 24.10 -43.93 -12.82
N LEU A 18 24.37 -43.54 -11.58
CA LEU A 18 23.40 -42.86 -10.70
C LEU A 18 23.12 -41.47 -11.29
N LEU A 19 22.13 -41.40 -12.19
CA LEU A 19 21.49 -40.14 -12.51
C LEU A 19 20.76 -39.64 -11.26
N GLY A 20 21.44 -38.83 -10.48
CA GLY A 20 20.80 -37.99 -9.46
C GLY A 20 19.84 -37.01 -10.13
N LEU A 21 18.57 -37.40 -10.27
CA LEU A 21 17.51 -36.44 -10.53
C LEU A 21 17.45 -35.53 -9.31
N SER A 22 18.17 -34.41 -9.39
CA SER A 22 17.87 -33.26 -8.53
C SER A 22 16.43 -32.82 -8.89
N LEU A 23 15.44 -33.26 -8.10
CA LEU A 23 14.17 -32.56 -8.06
C LEU A 23 14.49 -31.14 -7.62
N GLN A 24 14.68 -30.25 -8.58
CA GLN A 24 14.57 -28.82 -8.28
C GLN A 24 13.14 -28.63 -7.80
N ALA A 25 12.97 -28.54 -6.50
CA ALA A 25 11.71 -28.10 -5.92
C ALA A 25 11.39 -26.76 -6.58
N MET A 26 10.33 -26.71 -7.39
CA MET A 26 9.88 -25.45 -7.95
C MET A 26 9.67 -24.48 -6.78
N ALA A 27 10.30 -23.32 -6.86
CA ALA A 27 10.13 -22.30 -5.84
C ALA A 27 8.64 -22.00 -5.73
N LYS A 28 8.12 -22.03 -4.49
CA LYS A 28 6.72 -21.65 -4.22
C LYS A 28 6.54 -20.18 -4.56
N ASP A 29 5.36 -19.80 -5.02
CA ASP A 29 4.99 -18.41 -5.24
C ASP A 29 4.38 -17.83 -3.95
N LEU A 30 4.74 -16.61 -3.62
CA LEU A 30 4.08 -15.78 -2.60
C LEU A 30 3.35 -14.64 -3.29
N HIS A 31 2.02 -14.70 -3.31
CA HIS A 31 1.17 -13.67 -3.88
C HIS A 31 0.73 -12.68 -2.79
N VAL A 32 1.06 -11.40 -2.96
CA VAL A 32 0.73 -10.35 -2.01
C VAL A 32 -0.05 -9.23 -2.70
N ALA A 33 -1.31 -9.06 -2.32
CA ALA A 33 -2.11 -7.91 -2.71
C ALA A 33 -1.99 -6.81 -1.65
N TYR A 34 -1.68 -5.58 -2.04
CA TYR A 34 -1.43 -4.50 -1.07
C TYR A 34 -1.93 -3.14 -1.56
N ALA A 35 -2.17 -2.24 -0.60
CA ALA A 35 -2.47 -0.83 -0.90
C ALA A 35 -1.36 -0.22 -1.75
N GLY A 36 -1.70 0.38 -2.89
CA GLY A 36 -0.76 0.85 -3.93
C GLY A 36 0.36 1.76 -3.40
N SER A 37 0.09 2.52 -2.34
CA SER A 37 1.09 3.34 -1.63
C SER A 37 2.27 2.56 -1.05
N MET A 38 2.15 1.24 -0.93
CA MET A 38 3.20 0.37 -0.40
C MET A 38 4.15 -0.17 -1.48
N GLY A 39 3.94 0.15 -2.76
CA GLY A 39 4.70 -0.45 -3.87
C GLY A 39 6.21 -0.44 -3.66
N THR A 40 6.80 0.68 -3.27
CA THR A 40 8.25 0.77 -3.04
C THR A 40 8.72 -0.17 -1.94
N VAL A 41 8.08 -0.16 -0.75
CA VAL A 41 8.51 -1.02 0.36
C VAL A 41 8.24 -2.49 0.08
N MET A 42 7.14 -2.81 -0.59
CA MET A 42 6.78 -4.19 -0.89
C MET A 42 7.64 -4.79 -1.99
N ASP A 43 7.78 -4.10 -3.14
CA ASP A 43 8.40 -4.67 -4.33
C ASP A 43 9.92 -4.51 -4.37
N LEU A 44 10.47 -3.52 -3.66
CA LEU A 44 11.91 -3.26 -3.66
C LEU A 44 12.62 -3.70 -2.37
N HIS A 45 11.88 -3.95 -1.28
CA HIS A 45 12.48 -4.26 0.03
C HIS A 45 11.92 -5.55 0.66
N LEU A 46 10.69 -5.53 1.17
CA LEU A 46 10.12 -6.66 1.94
C LEU A 46 9.97 -7.93 1.12
N GLY A 47 9.34 -7.82 -0.07
CA GLY A 47 9.10 -8.96 -0.94
C GLY A 47 10.40 -9.65 -1.38
N PRO A 48 11.36 -8.94 -1.99
CA PRO A 48 12.64 -9.54 -2.40
C PRO A 48 13.46 -10.10 -1.23
N ALA A 49 13.47 -9.44 -0.06
CA ALA A 49 14.19 -9.92 1.12
C ALA A 49 13.60 -11.23 1.65
N PHE A 50 12.27 -11.29 1.77
CA PHE A 50 11.57 -12.50 2.18
C PHE A 50 11.75 -13.63 1.16
N ALA A 51 11.57 -13.34 -0.13
CA ALA A 51 11.72 -14.31 -1.21
C ALA A 51 13.10 -14.97 -1.20
N LYS A 52 14.15 -14.18 -1.01
CA LYS A 52 15.52 -14.68 -0.88
C LYS A 52 15.71 -15.56 0.35
N ALA A 53 15.16 -15.15 1.51
CA ALA A 53 15.32 -15.88 2.77
C ALA A 53 14.57 -17.21 2.79
N HIS A 54 13.46 -17.32 2.08
CA HIS A 54 12.57 -18.50 2.08
C HIS A 54 12.63 -19.33 0.80
N ASN A 55 13.47 -18.93 -0.17
CA ASN A 55 13.59 -19.59 -1.49
C ASN A 55 12.22 -19.70 -2.21
N VAL A 56 11.49 -18.58 -2.26
CA VAL A 56 10.18 -18.43 -2.92
C VAL A 56 10.25 -17.33 -3.98
N GLN A 57 9.26 -17.28 -4.88
CA GLN A 57 9.08 -16.15 -5.80
C GLN A 57 8.05 -15.19 -5.22
N TYR A 58 8.38 -13.91 -5.14
CA TYR A 58 7.46 -12.87 -4.70
C TYR A 58 6.70 -12.29 -5.90
N GLN A 59 5.38 -12.19 -5.77
CA GLN A 59 4.49 -11.57 -6.75
C GLN A 59 3.60 -10.57 -6.04
N GLY A 60 3.89 -9.28 -6.27
CA GLY A 60 3.18 -8.16 -5.66
C GLY A 60 2.12 -7.57 -6.59
N GLU A 61 0.93 -7.24 -6.05
CA GLU A 61 -0.13 -6.53 -6.75
C GLU A 61 -0.59 -5.31 -5.93
N GLY A 62 -0.17 -4.12 -6.36
CA GLY A 62 -0.47 -2.84 -5.71
C GLY A 62 -1.64 -2.11 -6.38
N GLN A 63 -2.77 -1.94 -5.68
CA GLN A 63 -3.95 -1.20 -6.16
C GLN A 63 -4.69 -0.51 -5.01
N GLY A 64 -5.80 0.19 -5.31
CA GLY A 64 -6.70 0.73 -4.30
C GLY A 64 -7.28 -0.38 -3.42
N ALA A 65 -7.04 -0.33 -2.11
CA ALA A 65 -7.30 -1.43 -1.18
C ALA A 65 -8.78 -1.87 -1.12
N TYR A 66 -9.75 -0.96 -1.27
CA TYR A 66 -11.17 -1.33 -1.38
C TYR A 66 -11.48 -2.07 -2.68
N GLY A 67 -10.78 -1.73 -3.78
CA GLY A 67 -10.89 -2.45 -5.05
C GLY A 67 -10.41 -3.89 -4.88
N LEU A 68 -9.19 -4.07 -4.34
CA LEU A 68 -8.62 -5.39 -4.06
C LEU A 68 -9.52 -6.22 -3.13
N ALA A 69 -9.99 -5.64 -2.02
CA ALA A 69 -10.88 -6.34 -1.08
C ALA A 69 -12.15 -6.85 -1.77
N ARG A 70 -12.74 -6.07 -2.69
CA ARG A 70 -13.90 -6.53 -3.46
C ARG A 70 -13.57 -7.66 -4.44
N LEU A 71 -12.41 -7.61 -5.09
CA LEU A 71 -11.97 -8.69 -5.98
C LEU A 71 -11.73 -9.99 -5.20
N ILE A 72 -11.12 -9.91 -4.02
CA ILE A 72 -10.93 -11.06 -3.11
C ILE A 72 -12.30 -11.57 -2.63
N ALA A 73 -13.19 -10.68 -2.19
CA ALA A 73 -14.54 -11.04 -1.73
C ALA A 73 -15.39 -11.70 -2.86
N ALA A 74 -15.14 -11.35 -4.11
CA ALA A 74 -15.79 -11.95 -5.27
C ALA A 74 -15.06 -13.19 -5.83
N HIS A 75 -14.00 -13.68 -5.15
CA HIS A 75 -13.11 -14.77 -5.57
C HIS A 75 -12.49 -14.56 -6.98
N LYS A 76 -12.32 -13.30 -7.39
CA LYS A 76 -11.67 -12.90 -8.65
C LYS A 76 -10.18 -12.65 -8.50
N LEU A 77 -9.70 -12.50 -7.27
CA LEU A 77 -8.30 -12.39 -6.91
C LEU A 77 -8.02 -13.35 -5.75
N ARG A 78 -7.04 -14.22 -5.92
CA ARG A 78 -6.51 -15.09 -4.85
C ARG A 78 -5.12 -14.60 -4.48
N THR A 79 -4.87 -14.44 -3.19
CA THR A 79 -3.60 -13.94 -2.66
C THR A 79 -3.28 -14.63 -1.34
N ASP A 80 -2.00 -14.77 -1.01
CA ASP A 80 -1.56 -15.32 0.27
C ASP A 80 -1.67 -14.29 1.39
N VAL A 81 -1.43 -13.02 1.04
CA VAL A 81 -1.53 -11.90 1.98
C VAL A 81 -2.25 -10.73 1.33
N PHE A 82 -3.17 -10.13 2.07
CA PHE A 82 -3.74 -8.83 1.73
C PHE A 82 -3.32 -7.77 2.74
N VAL A 83 -2.80 -6.63 2.26
CA VAL A 83 -2.36 -5.52 3.11
C VAL A 83 -3.13 -4.24 2.78
N SER A 84 -3.80 -3.68 3.78
CA SER A 84 -4.59 -2.44 3.66
C SER A 84 -4.06 -1.35 4.57
N ILE A 85 -4.23 -0.07 4.18
CA ILE A 85 -3.82 1.12 4.97
C ILE A 85 -4.84 1.50 6.06
N THR A 86 -6.03 0.96 6.07
CA THR A 86 -7.05 1.23 7.09
C THR A 86 -7.83 -0.05 7.38
N PRO A 87 -8.53 -0.14 8.52
CA PRO A 87 -9.41 -1.26 8.83
C PRO A 87 -10.48 -1.54 7.78
N GLY A 88 -11.04 -0.51 7.13
CA GLY A 88 -12.22 -0.64 6.28
C GLY A 88 -12.15 -1.72 5.19
N PRO A 89 -11.09 -1.81 4.34
CA PRO A 89 -10.96 -2.90 3.36
C PRO A 89 -10.84 -4.29 4.00
N ILE A 90 -10.19 -4.38 5.18
CA ILE A 90 -10.11 -5.62 5.96
C ILE A 90 -11.50 -6.03 6.47
N GLU A 91 -12.28 -5.09 6.98
CA GLU A 91 -13.64 -5.33 7.48
C GLU A 91 -14.58 -5.85 6.39
N VAL A 92 -14.38 -5.46 5.12
CA VAL A 92 -15.10 -6.05 3.98
C VAL A 92 -14.87 -7.56 3.94
N LEU A 93 -13.63 -8.01 4.10
CA LEU A 93 -13.28 -9.42 4.06
C LEU A 93 -13.68 -10.17 5.34
N ILE A 94 -13.59 -9.53 6.51
CA ILE A 94 -14.09 -10.12 7.77
C ILE A 94 -15.60 -10.35 7.68
N LYS A 95 -16.37 -9.37 7.21
CA LYS A 95 -17.83 -9.50 7.02
C LYS A 95 -18.21 -10.57 5.98
N ALA A 96 -17.35 -10.79 5.00
CA ALA A 96 -17.52 -11.86 4.02
C ALA A 96 -17.06 -13.25 4.54
N GLY A 97 -16.52 -13.33 5.76
CA GLY A 97 -15.98 -14.58 6.33
C GLY A 97 -14.65 -15.04 5.70
N LEU A 98 -14.00 -14.17 4.93
CA LEU A 98 -12.76 -14.48 4.20
C LEU A 98 -11.48 -14.10 4.95
N VAL A 99 -11.58 -13.32 6.02
CA VAL A 99 -10.48 -12.99 6.93
C VAL A 99 -10.97 -13.19 8.37
N LYS A 100 -10.19 -13.89 9.19
CA LYS A 100 -10.48 -14.10 10.61
C LYS A 100 -9.84 -13.04 11.49
N GLU A 101 -8.63 -12.63 11.14
CA GLU A 101 -7.86 -11.64 11.88
C GLU A 101 -6.89 -10.90 10.96
N ALA A 102 -6.55 -9.66 11.34
CA ALA A 102 -5.55 -8.85 10.63
C ALA A 102 -4.64 -8.14 11.63
N PHE A 103 -3.36 -8.14 11.31
CA PHE A 103 -2.28 -7.67 12.18
C PHE A 103 -1.82 -6.28 11.75
N PRO A 104 -1.63 -5.31 12.68
CA PRO A 104 -1.02 -4.04 12.36
C PRO A 104 0.47 -4.24 12.03
N VAL A 105 0.93 -3.76 10.88
CA VAL A 105 2.31 -3.96 10.40
C VAL A 105 3.11 -2.67 10.26
N ALA A 106 2.45 -1.53 10.07
CA ALA A 106 3.07 -0.20 9.98
C ALA A 106 2.02 0.89 10.18
N SER A 107 2.43 2.16 10.21
CA SER A 107 1.54 3.33 10.22
C SER A 107 2.12 4.49 9.41
N THR A 108 1.26 5.48 9.06
CA THR A 108 1.66 6.66 8.30
C THR A 108 0.77 7.88 8.63
N ALA A 109 0.91 8.96 7.87
CA ALA A 109 0.11 10.19 7.95
C ALA A 109 -0.28 10.69 6.55
N MET A 110 -1.35 11.46 6.46
CA MET A 110 -1.63 12.24 5.25
C MET A 110 -0.65 13.40 5.11
N CYS A 111 -0.24 13.68 3.89
CA CYS A 111 0.53 14.86 3.50
C CYS A 111 0.07 15.38 2.13
N ILE A 112 0.55 16.56 1.76
CA ILE A 112 0.43 17.08 0.39
C ILE A 112 1.79 16.91 -0.27
N ALA A 113 1.89 16.00 -1.22
CA ALA A 113 3.08 15.85 -2.06
C ALA A 113 3.05 16.90 -3.18
N TYR A 114 4.20 17.41 -3.59
CA TYR A 114 4.27 18.35 -4.71
C TYR A 114 5.43 18.06 -5.67
N SER A 115 5.29 18.51 -6.90
CA SER A 115 6.32 18.32 -7.91
C SER A 115 7.41 19.38 -7.77
N PRO A 116 8.69 18.99 -7.69
CA PRO A 116 9.80 19.94 -7.74
C PRO A 116 9.96 20.60 -9.11
N SER A 117 9.33 20.04 -10.16
CA SER A 117 9.35 20.56 -11.53
C SER A 117 8.13 21.41 -11.87
N SER A 118 7.21 21.61 -10.92
CA SER A 118 6.04 22.46 -11.12
C SER A 118 6.43 23.94 -11.15
N PRO A 119 5.73 24.78 -11.94
CA PRO A 119 5.86 26.25 -11.84
C PRO A 119 5.59 26.79 -10.41
N TYR A 120 4.85 26.04 -9.59
CA TYR A 120 4.50 26.39 -8.21
C TYR A 120 5.44 25.77 -7.17
N ALA A 121 6.53 25.12 -7.57
CA ALA A 121 7.44 24.42 -6.65
C ALA A 121 7.99 25.33 -5.55
N LYS A 122 8.28 26.60 -5.88
CA LYS A 122 8.74 27.61 -4.90
C LYS A 122 7.67 27.87 -3.84
N ASP A 123 6.42 28.11 -4.27
CA ASP A 123 5.30 28.39 -3.35
C ASP A 123 5.05 27.20 -2.42
N PHE A 124 5.06 25.96 -2.96
CA PHE A 124 4.93 24.75 -2.17
C PHE A 124 6.08 24.53 -1.18
N LYS A 125 7.31 24.90 -1.56
CA LYS A 125 8.45 24.89 -0.65
C LYS A 125 8.26 25.89 0.49
N GLU A 126 7.81 27.10 0.21
CA GLU A 126 7.50 28.11 1.23
C GLU A 126 6.38 27.62 2.17
N ALA A 127 5.38 26.91 1.64
CA ALA A 127 4.34 26.29 2.46
C ALA A 127 4.87 25.13 3.32
N ALA A 128 5.80 24.33 2.81
CA ALA A 128 6.45 23.28 3.58
C ALA A 128 7.30 23.84 4.74
N GLU A 129 7.81 25.05 4.59
CA GLU A 129 8.51 25.83 5.61
C GLU A 129 7.58 26.62 6.55
N GLY A 130 6.25 26.50 6.36
CA GLY A 130 5.24 27.18 7.16
C GLY A 130 5.10 28.69 6.92
N LYS A 131 5.64 29.22 5.82
CA LYS A 131 5.63 30.66 5.49
C LYS A 131 4.32 31.12 4.86
N VAL A 132 3.66 30.24 4.12
CA VAL A 132 2.40 30.50 3.43
C VAL A 132 1.43 29.32 3.62
N PRO A 133 0.10 29.56 3.61
CA PRO A 133 -0.89 28.51 3.72
C PRO A 133 -0.89 27.61 2.47
N TRP A 134 -0.67 26.31 2.64
CA TRP A 134 -0.63 25.34 1.55
C TRP A 134 -1.94 25.28 0.75
N TYR A 135 -3.08 25.43 1.41
CA TYR A 135 -4.39 25.38 0.79
C TYR A 135 -4.69 26.58 -0.12
N GLU A 136 -4.04 27.72 0.09
CA GLU A 136 -4.14 28.87 -0.82
C GLU A 136 -3.41 28.61 -2.14
N ILE A 137 -2.27 27.90 -2.10
CA ILE A 137 -1.54 27.53 -3.31
C ILE A 137 -2.39 26.61 -4.18
N LEU A 138 -3.08 25.64 -3.57
CA LEU A 138 -3.95 24.71 -4.29
C LEU A 138 -5.16 25.37 -4.98
N GLN A 139 -5.51 26.60 -4.58
CA GLN A 139 -6.58 27.39 -5.20
C GLN A 139 -6.08 28.31 -6.32
N LYS A 140 -4.78 28.41 -6.56
CA LYS A 140 -4.23 29.24 -7.62
C LYS A 140 -4.66 28.72 -9.01
N PRO A 141 -4.98 29.64 -9.96
CA PRO A 141 -5.30 29.24 -11.33
C PRO A 141 -4.18 28.41 -11.96
N GLY A 142 -4.53 27.29 -12.60
CA GLY A 142 -3.55 26.42 -13.27
C GLY A 142 -2.85 25.40 -12.37
N VAL A 143 -3.08 25.40 -11.05
CA VAL A 143 -2.59 24.34 -10.17
C VAL A 143 -3.39 23.07 -10.41
N VAL A 144 -2.71 22.03 -10.89
CA VAL A 144 -3.28 20.69 -11.06
C VAL A 144 -3.04 19.88 -9.78
N PHE A 145 -4.12 19.57 -9.08
CA PHE A 145 -4.12 18.70 -7.90
C PHE A 145 -4.71 17.34 -8.24
N GLY A 146 -4.05 16.25 -7.79
CA GLY A 146 -4.50 14.89 -8.02
C GLY A 146 -4.74 14.13 -6.72
N ARG A 147 -5.62 13.12 -6.80
CA ARG A 147 -5.95 12.22 -5.71
C ARG A 147 -6.47 10.88 -6.24
N THR A 148 -6.57 9.88 -5.39
CA THR A 148 -7.16 8.60 -5.78
C THR A 148 -8.69 8.60 -5.64
N ASP A 149 -9.35 7.57 -6.19
CA ASP A 149 -10.80 7.43 -6.17
C ASP A 149 -11.30 7.03 -4.77
N PRO A 150 -12.14 7.83 -4.09
CA PRO A 150 -12.66 7.52 -2.78
C PRO A 150 -13.56 6.27 -2.73
N LYS A 151 -14.07 5.79 -3.88
CA LYS A 151 -14.86 4.53 -3.95
C LYS A 151 -13.99 3.29 -3.85
N THR A 152 -12.75 3.35 -4.30
CA THR A 152 -11.88 2.19 -4.44
C THR A 152 -10.65 2.25 -3.57
N ASP A 153 -10.28 3.44 -3.08
CA ASP A 153 -9.01 3.67 -2.40
C ASP A 153 -9.19 4.50 -1.12
N PRO A 154 -8.70 4.01 0.04
CA PRO A 154 -8.69 4.77 1.29
C PRO A 154 -8.00 6.13 1.20
N GLN A 155 -6.94 6.30 0.38
CA GLN A 155 -6.28 7.58 0.21
C GLN A 155 -7.25 8.63 -0.34
N GLY A 156 -8.11 8.25 -1.31
CA GLY A 156 -9.16 9.11 -1.85
C GLY A 156 -10.17 9.55 -0.80
N GLN A 157 -10.53 8.67 0.16
CA GLN A 157 -11.37 9.03 1.30
C GLN A 157 -10.62 9.92 2.27
N ASN A 158 -9.40 9.56 2.62
CA ASN A 158 -8.61 10.25 3.63
C ASN A 158 -8.26 11.69 3.24
N ILE A 159 -8.05 11.98 1.95
CA ILE A 159 -7.82 13.36 1.53
C ILE A 159 -9.09 14.21 1.65
N VAL A 160 -10.27 13.65 1.39
CA VAL A 160 -11.53 14.37 1.62
C VAL A 160 -11.68 14.70 3.11
N PHE A 161 -11.45 13.74 4.00
CA PHE A 161 -11.43 13.99 5.44
C PHE A 161 -10.40 15.03 5.86
N THR A 162 -9.19 14.97 5.29
CA THR A 162 -8.14 15.96 5.55
C THR A 162 -8.62 17.37 5.21
N PHE A 163 -9.30 17.57 4.07
CA PHE A 163 -9.84 18.88 3.71
C PHE A 163 -11.01 19.31 4.60
N MET A 164 -11.92 18.41 4.96
CA MET A 164 -13.00 18.71 5.92
C MET A 164 -12.46 19.11 7.30
N LEU A 165 -11.42 18.42 7.76
CA LEU A 165 -10.72 18.76 9.01
C LEU A 165 -9.94 20.08 8.89
N ALA A 166 -9.35 20.35 7.72
CA ALA A 166 -8.64 21.60 7.44
C ALA A 166 -9.60 22.80 7.44
N GLU A 167 -10.82 22.67 6.90
CA GLU A 167 -11.85 23.71 7.02
C GLU A 167 -12.06 24.12 8.47
N ARG A 168 -12.17 23.14 9.37
CA ARG A 168 -12.33 23.37 10.79
C ARG A 168 -11.07 23.94 11.44
N TYR A 169 -9.90 23.37 11.15
CA TYR A 169 -8.63 23.72 11.79
C TYR A 169 -8.17 25.13 11.43
N TYR A 170 -8.27 25.49 10.14
CA TYR A 170 -7.83 26.80 9.64
C TYR A 170 -8.97 27.84 9.61
N HIS A 171 -10.18 27.48 10.04
CA HIS A 171 -11.37 28.35 9.92
C HIS A 171 -11.61 28.83 8.48
N GLN A 172 -11.39 27.95 7.51
CA GLN A 172 -11.53 28.22 6.08
C GLN A 172 -12.71 27.41 5.52
N PRO A 173 -13.93 27.96 5.50
CA PRO A 173 -15.08 27.24 4.99
C PRO A 173 -14.95 26.96 3.50
N ASP A 174 -15.53 25.82 3.09
CA ASP A 174 -15.67 25.43 1.69
C ASP A 174 -14.36 25.05 0.97
N LEU A 175 -13.30 24.65 1.71
CA LEU A 175 -12.04 24.18 1.11
C LEU A 175 -12.25 22.91 0.28
N VAL A 176 -13.13 22.01 0.69
CA VAL A 176 -13.47 20.80 -0.06
C VAL A 176 -13.94 21.18 -1.47
N ASN A 177 -14.92 22.09 -1.59
CA ASN A 177 -15.43 22.50 -2.89
C ASN A 177 -14.41 23.34 -3.67
N LYS A 178 -13.70 24.26 -3.02
CA LYS A 178 -12.72 25.15 -3.67
C LYS A 178 -11.55 24.38 -4.26
N VAL A 179 -11.06 23.34 -3.58
CA VAL A 179 -9.87 22.58 -4.02
C VAL A 179 -10.26 21.26 -4.68
N LEU A 180 -11.17 20.49 -4.09
CA LEU A 180 -11.54 19.19 -4.64
C LEU A 180 -12.70 19.26 -5.63
N GLY A 181 -13.49 20.34 -5.61
CA GLY A 181 -14.69 20.56 -6.44
C GLY A 181 -15.87 19.70 -6.03
N ALA A 182 -15.65 18.43 -5.77
CA ALA A 182 -16.62 17.45 -5.25
C ALA A 182 -15.89 16.27 -4.63
N VAL A 183 -16.59 15.49 -3.81
CA VAL A 183 -16.06 14.22 -3.27
C VAL A 183 -15.62 13.29 -4.41
N GLU A 184 -16.40 13.22 -5.48
CA GLU A 184 -16.10 12.47 -6.70
C GLU A 184 -15.87 13.45 -7.85
N ASN A 185 -14.62 13.83 -8.09
CA ASN A 185 -14.24 14.72 -9.20
C ASN A 185 -13.33 13.96 -10.18
N PRO A 186 -13.85 13.46 -11.32
CA PRO A 186 -13.07 12.64 -12.25
C PRO A 186 -11.85 13.37 -12.83
N ARG A 187 -11.82 14.70 -12.83
CA ARG A 187 -10.65 15.48 -13.30
C ARG A 187 -9.45 15.37 -12.38
N GLN A 188 -9.65 14.98 -11.11
CA GLN A 188 -8.61 14.86 -10.10
C GLN A 188 -8.31 13.39 -9.73
N ILE A 189 -9.10 12.44 -10.24
CA ILE A 189 -9.01 11.03 -9.84
C ILE A 189 -8.04 10.28 -10.77
N PHE A 190 -7.03 9.67 -10.16
CA PHE A 190 -6.00 8.87 -10.81
C PHE A 190 -5.69 7.64 -9.96
N THR A 191 -5.06 6.62 -10.55
CA THR A 191 -4.44 5.54 -9.77
C THR A 191 -3.24 6.09 -9.00
N GLU A 192 -2.86 5.47 -7.89
CA GLU A 192 -1.73 5.93 -7.10
C GLU A 192 -0.42 5.95 -7.90
N ALA A 193 -0.14 4.91 -8.67
CA ALA A 193 1.02 4.87 -9.56
C ALA A 193 1.03 6.03 -10.57
N SER A 194 -0.14 6.38 -11.12
CA SER A 194 -0.27 7.52 -12.03
C SER A 194 -0.03 8.86 -11.33
N LEU A 195 -0.53 9.04 -10.10
CA LEU A 195 -0.26 10.26 -9.30
C LEU A 195 1.24 10.50 -9.13
N LEU A 196 1.95 9.47 -8.66
CA LEU A 196 3.37 9.55 -8.37
C LEU A 196 4.21 9.80 -9.63
N SER A 197 3.86 9.14 -10.74
CA SER A 197 4.51 9.36 -12.04
C SER A 197 4.31 10.80 -12.54
N ARG A 198 3.08 11.33 -12.45
CA ARG A 198 2.74 12.70 -12.90
C ARG A 198 3.38 13.77 -12.03
N LEU A 199 3.51 13.53 -10.71
CA LEU A 199 4.29 14.42 -9.84
C LEU A 199 5.76 14.46 -10.24
N LYS A 200 6.39 13.31 -10.46
CA LYS A 200 7.80 13.24 -10.88
C LYS A 200 8.05 13.94 -12.21
N SER A 201 7.14 13.81 -13.16
CA SER A 201 7.27 14.43 -14.49
C SER A 201 6.87 15.91 -14.55
N GLY A 202 6.32 16.49 -13.48
CA GLY A 202 5.82 17.86 -13.47
C GLY A 202 4.46 18.06 -14.15
N GLN A 203 3.81 17.00 -14.61
CA GLN A 203 2.46 17.05 -15.21
C GLN A 203 1.37 17.35 -14.15
N MET A 204 1.70 17.25 -12.88
CA MET A 204 0.84 17.54 -11.76
C MET A 204 1.60 18.40 -10.76
N ALA A 205 0.98 19.47 -10.27
CA ALA A 205 1.63 20.39 -9.35
C ALA A 205 1.69 19.82 -7.93
N ALA A 206 0.61 19.19 -7.48
CA ALA A 206 0.51 18.58 -6.15
C ALA A 206 -0.49 17.41 -6.14
N SER A 207 -0.36 16.54 -5.17
CA SER A 207 -1.32 15.45 -4.92
C SER A 207 -1.51 15.15 -3.45
N SER A 208 -2.60 14.46 -3.13
CA SER A 208 -2.68 13.73 -1.88
C SER A 208 -1.58 12.67 -1.81
N GLY A 209 -1.09 12.37 -0.62
CA GLY A 209 -0.12 11.31 -0.41
C GLY A 209 -0.10 10.81 1.02
N TYR A 210 0.30 9.55 1.19
CA TYR A 210 0.75 9.06 2.47
C TYR A 210 2.22 9.41 2.64
N LEU A 211 2.58 9.92 3.80
CA LEU A 211 3.93 10.38 4.10
C LEU A 211 4.99 9.29 3.86
N SER A 212 4.67 8.04 4.17
CA SER A 212 5.53 6.89 3.90
C SER A 212 5.82 6.72 2.41
N ALA A 213 4.79 6.70 1.54
CA ALA A 213 4.97 6.55 0.11
C ALA A 213 5.75 7.72 -0.52
N VAL A 214 5.44 8.94 -0.09
CA VAL A 214 6.10 10.16 -0.59
C VAL A 214 7.57 10.19 -0.18
N LYS A 215 7.90 9.82 1.06
CA LYS A 215 9.29 9.72 1.55
C LYS A 215 10.08 8.64 0.84
N SER A 216 9.50 7.45 0.64
CA SER A 216 10.19 6.34 -0.04
C SER A 216 10.52 6.65 -1.50
N LEU A 217 9.82 7.59 -2.10
CA LEU A 217 10.07 8.08 -3.47
C LEU A 217 10.90 9.36 -3.54
N HIS A 218 11.37 9.87 -2.38
CA HIS A 218 12.13 11.12 -2.26
C HIS A 218 11.42 12.32 -2.89
N LEU A 219 10.09 12.34 -2.88
CA LEU A 219 9.30 13.47 -3.34
C LEU A 219 9.20 14.53 -2.24
N PRO A 220 9.22 15.82 -2.57
CA PRO A 220 8.96 16.88 -1.61
C PRO A 220 7.49 16.88 -1.17
N TYR A 221 7.26 17.29 0.08
CA TYR A 221 5.93 17.26 0.69
C TYR A 221 5.75 18.34 1.75
N ILE A 222 4.49 18.62 2.05
CA ILE A 222 4.06 19.47 3.15
C ILE A 222 3.51 18.56 4.23
N THR A 223 4.07 18.64 5.44
CA THR A 223 3.53 17.97 6.63
C THR A 223 2.27 18.71 7.09
N LEU A 224 1.30 17.94 7.55
CA LEU A 224 0.04 18.47 8.07
C LEU A 224 -0.04 18.28 9.58
N PRO A 225 -0.70 19.20 10.32
CA PRO A 225 -0.93 19.03 11.75
C PRO A 225 -1.66 17.73 12.11
N ASP A 226 -1.43 17.22 13.30
CA ASP A 226 -2.05 15.98 13.80
C ASP A 226 -3.57 16.01 13.77
N GLN A 227 -4.18 17.19 13.94
CA GLN A 227 -5.63 17.39 13.87
C GLN A 227 -6.22 17.03 12.51
N ILE A 228 -5.42 17.06 11.43
CA ILE A 228 -5.92 16.87 10.07
C ILE A 228 -5.22 15.77 9.28
N ASN A 229 -4.08 15.24 9.77
CA ASN A 229 -3.26 14.27 9.05
C ASN A 229 -3.64 12.80 9.25
N LEU A 230 -4.62 12.52 10.11
CA LEU A 230 -5.16 11.20 10.44
C LEU A 230 -4.16 10.21 11.05
N SER A 231 -2.98 10.66 11.53
CA SER A 231 -1.94 9.75 12.06
C SER A 231 -2.06 9.49 13.56
N ASN A 232 -2.72 10.38 14.30
CA ASN A 232 -2.70 10.38 15.75
C ASN A 232 -4.02 9.88 16.35
N PRO A 233 -4.08 8.66 16.95
CA PRO A 233 -5.28 8.14 17.58
C PRO A 233 -5.88 9.06 18.67
N ALA A 234 -5.04 9.87 19.34
CA ALA A 234 -5.52 10.83 20.34
C ALA A 234 -6.43 11.93 19.74
N MET A 235 -6.35 12.18 18.44
CA MET A 235 -7.19 13.15 17.74
C MET A 235 -8.57 12.60 17.33
N VAL A 236 -8.83 11.31 17.52
CA VAL A 236 -10.10 10.69 17.09
C VAL A 236 -11.29 11.37 17.74
N LYS A 237 -11.29 11.52 19.07
CA LYS A 237 -12.44 12.05 19.84
C LYS A 237 -12.78 13.49 19.47
N ASP A 238 -11.81 14.36 19.39
CA ASP A 238 -12.03 15.80 19.30
C ASP A 238 -11.96 16.35 17.88
N TRP A 239 -11.35 15.60 16.95
CA TRP A 239 -11.15 16.01 15.56
C TRP A 239 -11.73 15.00 14.56
N TYR A 240 -11.18 13.81 14.47
CA TYR A 240 -11.48 12.87 13.36
C TYR A 240 -12.94 12.41 13.36
N SER A 241 -13.52 12.14 14.53
CA SER A 241 -14.94 11.76 14.64
C SER A 241 -15.95 12.85 14.27
N LYS A 242 -15.48 14.09 14.03
CA LYS A 242 -16.36 15.23 13.71
C LYS A 242 -16.66 15.37 12.23
N VAL A 243 -16.03 14.56 11.38
CA VAL A 243 -16.22 14.61 9.94
C VAL A 243 -16.62 13.23 9.39
N HIS A 244 -17.54 13.24 8.45
CA HIS A 244 -17.98 12.10 7.67
C HIS A 244 -18.57 12.58 6.36
N PHE A 245 -18.66 11.71 5.37
CA PHE A 245 -19.34 11.99 4.11
C PHE A 245 -19.95 10.70 3.55
N THR A 246 -20.82 10.85 2.54
CA THR A 246 -21.50 9.71 1.94
C THR A 246 -20.98 9.50 0.51
N LEU A 247 -20.67 8.26 0.18
CA LEU A 247 -20.35 7.78 -1.17
C LEU A 247 -21.50 6.95 -1.72
N ASN A 248 -21.68 6.97 -3.02
CA ASN A 248 -22.50 5.98 -3.69
C ASN A 248 -21.60 4.81 -4.14
N VAL A 249 -21.71 3.68 -3.45
CA VAL A 249 -20.97 2.45 -3.77
C VAL A 249 -21.97 1.41 -4.26
N ASP A 250 -21.80 0.97 -5.51
CA ASP A 250 -22.67 -0.02 -6.16
C ASP A 250 -24.18 0.35 -6.11
N GLY A 251 -24.47 1.65 -6.34
CA GLY A 251 -25.85 2.18 -6.35
C GLY A 251 -26.44 2.43 -4.95
N LYS A 252 -25.69 2.19 -3.87
CA LYS A 252 -26.14 2.38 -2.48
C LYS A 252 -25.38 3.47 -1.78
N PRO A 253 -26.04 4.35 -1.01
CA PRO A 253 -25.36 5.33 -0.19
C PRO A 253 -24.62 4.63 0.95
N LYS A 254 -23.33 4.96 1.12
CA LYS A 254 -22.48 4.48 2.21
C LYS A 254 -21.84 5.66 2.91
N THR A 255 -22.18 5.89 4.18
CA THR A 255 -21.47 6.87 5.00
C THR A 255 -20.11 6.29 5.38
N VAL A 256 -19.07 7.09 5.19
CA VAL A 256 -17.69 6.76 5.54
C VAL A 256 -17.20 7.67 6.66
N HIS A 257 -16.40 7.09 7.55
CA HIS A 257 -15.85 7.74 8.73
C HIS A 257 -14.33 7.66 8.71
N THR A 258 -13.71 8.60 9.40
CA THR A 258 -12.24 8.61 9.58
C THR A 258 -11.76 7.41 10.38
N GLN A 259 -10.56 6.98 10.06
CA GLN A 259 -9.83 5.96 10.81
C GLN A 259 -8.37 6.37 10.90
N PRO A 260 -7.67 6.09 12.01
CA PRO A 260 -6.23 6.27 12.07
C PRO A 260 -5.51 5.46 11.00
N LEU A 261 -4.45 6.04 10.43
CA LEU A 261 -3.71 5.44 9.31
C LEU A 261 -2.75 4.35 9.80
N VAL A 262 -3.25 3.14 9.86
CA VAL A 262 -2.53 1.93 10.26
C VAL A 262 -2.65 0.89 9.17
N PHE A 263 -1.52 0.33 8.73
CA PHE A 263 -1.49 -0.76 7.78
C PHE A 263 -1.76 -2.08 8.48
N TYR A 264 -2.74 -2.81 7.97
CA TYR A 264 -3.13 -4.13 8.45
C TYR A 264 -2.88 -5.19 7.39
N ALA A 265 -2.26 -6.28 7.79
CA ALA A 265 -2.01 -7.45 6.95
C ALA A 265 -2.85 -8.64 7.42
N ALA A 266 -3.44 -9.36 6.48
CA ALA A 266 -4.27 -10.54 6.74
C ALA A 266 -3.99 -11.64 5.74
N VAL A 267 -4.16 -12.91 6.17
CA VAL A 267 -4.18 -14.08 5.32
C VAL A 267 -5.65 -14.43 5.02
N PRO A 268 -6.10 -14.39 3.77
CA PRO A 268 -7.43 -14.85 3.39
C PRO A 268 -7.62 -16.35 3.67
N VAL A 269 -8.84 -16.78 3.98
CA VAL A 269 -9.13 -18.20 4.29
C VAL A 269 -8.94 -19.14 3.10
N ASP A 270 -9.03 -18.61 1.87
CA ASP A 270 -8.80 -19.31 0.61
C ASP A 270 -7.42 -18.99 -0.02
N ALA A 271 -6.47 -18.51 0.80
CA ALA A 271 -5.11 -18.25 0.38
C ALA A 271 -4.45 -19.50 -0.24
N PRO A 272 -3.68 -19.37 -1.32
CA PRO A 272 -2.97 -20.51 -1.94
C PRO A 272 -2.00 -21.21 -0.97
N ASP A 273 -1.23 -20.47 -0.18
CA ASP A 273 -0.35 -20.98 0.88
C ASP A 273 -0.52 -20.14 2.16
N PRO A 274 -1.49 -20.48 3.04
CA PRO A 274 -1.74 -19.72 4.27
C PRO A 274 -0.55 -19.69 5.23
N GLN A 275 0.28 -20.75 5.24
CA GLN A 275 1.46 -20.82 6.10
C GLN A 275 2.54 -19.84 5.62
N LEU A 276 2.78 -19.79 4.32
CA LEU A 276 3.70 -18.85 3.70
C LEU A 276 3.21 -17.40 3.89
N GLY A 277 1.91 -17.16 3.72
CA GLY A 277 1.29 -15.87 3.99
C GLY A 277 1.51 -15.39 5.42
N MET A 278 1.28 -16.28 6.41
CA MET A 278 1.52 -15.95 7.82
C MET A 278 3.00 -15.73 8.12
N ALA A 279 3.89 -16.52 7.52
CA ALA A 279 5.33 -16.31 7.64
C ALA A 279 5.76 -14.92 7.11
N PHE A 280 5.14 -14.44 6.01
CA PHE A 280 5.40 -13.10 5.50
C PHE A 280 4.89 -12.01 6.44
N ILE A 281 3.71 -12.18 7.07
CA ILE A 281 3.21 -11.25 8.10
C ILE A 281 4.18 -11.20 9.29
N HIS A 282 4.66 -12.34 9.78
CA HIS A 282 5.66 -12.39 10.84
C HIS A 282 6.97 -11.71 10.43
N PHE A 283 7.40 -11.88 9.18
CA PHE A 283 8.57 -11.18 8.66
C PHE A 283 8.36 -9.64 8.67
N MET A 284 7.20 -9.15 8.20
CA MET A 284 6.88 -7.71 8.24
C MET A 284 6.94 -7.15 9.66
N THR A 285 6.50 -7.91 10.66
CA THR A 285 6.51 -7.48 12.09
C THR A 285 7.83 -7.76 12.82
N SER A 286 8.77 -8.47 12.20
CA SER A 286 10.09 -8.76 12.76
C SER A 286 10.97 -7.49 12.85
N PRO A 287 12.04 -7.49 13.64
CA PRO A 287 12.99 -6.37 13.66
C PRO A 287 13.55 -6.01 12.28
N GLN A 288 13.80 -7.01 11.43
CA GLN A 288 14.29 -6.80 10.07
C GLN A 288 13.24 -6.12 9.20
N GLY A 289 11.99 -6.60 9.19
CA GLY A 289 10.89 -6.00 8.45
C GLY A 289 10.59 -4.58 8.93
N GLN A 290 10.59 -4.35 10.24
CA GLN A 290 10.37 -3.02 10.82
C GLN A 290 11.50 -2.03 10.47
N THR A 291 12.75 -2.49 10.35
CA THR A 291 13.85 -1.66 9.85
C THR A 291 13.60 -1.24 8.41
N MET A 292 13.18 -2.15 7.54
CA MET A 292 12.85 -1.83 6.14
C MET A 292 11.68 -0.84 6.03
N PHE A 293 10.64 -0.99 6.85
CA PHE A 293 9.56 -0.01 6.95
C PHE A 293 10.08 1.37 7.35
N LYS A 294 10.90 1.45 8.40
CA LYS A 294 11.47 2.70 8.90
C LYS A 294 12.33 3.39 7.84
N GLU A 295 13.22 2.66 7.17
CA GLU A 295 14.11 3.19 6.13
C GLU A 295 13.34 3.70 4.91
N THR A 296 12.17 3.14 4.64
CA THR A 296 11.26 3.59 3.58
C THR A 296 10.20 4.59 4.05
N GLY A 297 10.36 5.19 5.24
CA GLY A 297 9.56 6.31 5.71
C GLY A 297 8.28 5.96 6.48
N TYR A 298 8.07 4.68 6.80
CA TYR A 298 6.93 4.26 7.62
C TYR A 298 7.22 4.43 9.11
N ASN A 299 6.17 4.61 9.88
CA ASN A 299 6.19 4.58 11.34
C ASN A 299 5.86 3.17 11.84
N PRO A 300 6.25 2.84 13.11
CA PRO A 300 5.86 1.57 13.73
C PRO A 300 4.35 1.32 13.68
N PRO A 301 3.92 0.04 13.75
CA PRO A 301 2.50 -0.30 13.82
C PRO A 301 1.83 0.31 15.05
N LYS A 302 0.54 0.59 14.94
CA LYS A 302 -0.33 1.12 16.01
C LYS A 302 -1.63 0.33 16.03
N GLY A 303 -2.31 0.34 17.18
CA GLY A 303 -3.61 -0.34 17.33
C GLY A 303 -3.50 -1.85 17.56
N ASP A 304 -4.66 -2.48 17.71
CA ASP A 304 -4.80 -3.89 18.05
C ASP A 304 -5.09 -4.72 16.80
N VAL A 305 -4.99 -6.06 16.96
CA VAL A 305 -5.41 -7.02 15.94
C VAL A 305 -6.92 -6.87 15.69
N LEU A 306 -7.30 -6.77 14.42
CA LEU A 306 -8.71 -6.77 14.00
C LEU A 306 -9.25 -8.19 13.93
N LYS A 307 -10.50 -8.39 14.37
CA LYS A 307 -11.22 -9.68 14.34
C LYS A 307 -12.65 -9.51 13.90
#